data_81b3816a22162703c481869195130881
#
_entry.id   81b3816a22162703c481869195130881
#
_cell.length_a   1.000
_cell.length_b   1.000
_cell.length_c   1.000
_cell.angle_alpha   90.00
_cell.angle_beta   90.00
_cell.angle_gamma   90.00
#
_symmetry.space_group_name_H-M   'P 1'
#
loop_
_entity.id
_entity.type
_entity.pdbx_description
1 polymer ?
#
loop_
_entity_poly.entity_id
_entity_poly.type
_entity_poly.pdbx_seq_one_letter_code
_entity_poly.pdbx_strand_id
1 'polypeptide(L)'
;WAVPEITNGEGTREVEINITENLYRDERKDILTLATVDGTQTKTIEIVQETAQKPDENYAYKLPVVFHVIYRDAKNEKQNLREGYLKEVLSDVNKIWKEAAPHLNVEFVMATETPNGVTMAEPGVHRVQWNIDKIDYKRFMGYTEAAPKRYRDLLWDQNRYVNICLYNFSDPDITGVTTLPYTIAPDALDGLEKLPNNIAPTELPISYCVSVNSLYAYTKPGNSLESTNFVSTIAHELGHYLGLRHVFGEDANMKTDYNEDSDFCKDTPTYNRKKYLKELSKYTLAHPKFTQEDVNKWILRTNSITGEQFTSNNIMDYYWTLRNKFTEEQAKRMQYVLLHSPFVPGPKIRTAKQKIVSKRNFKMPVRHAICQ
;
A
#
# COMPACT_ATOMS: atom_id res chain seq x y z
N TRP A 1 -22.29 -7.99 3.90
CA TRP A 1 -22.49 -6.84 3.03
C TRP A 1 -23.96 -6.58 2.70
N ALA A 2 -24.81 -7.58 2.82
CA ALA A 2 -26.26 -7.47 2.77
C ALA A 2 -26.82 -7.77 4.17
N VAL A 3 -27.20 -6.74 4.91
CA VAL A 3 -27.60 -6.85 6.29
C VAL A 3 -29.06 -6.40 6.42
N PRO A 4 -29.98 -7.29 6.84
CA PRO A 4 -31.35 -6.89 7.10
C PRO A 4 -31.45 -5.96 8.33
N GLU A 5 -32.28 -4.95 8.26
CA GLU A 5 -32.51 -4.00 9.37
C GLU A 5 -33.10 -4.69 10.59
N ILE A 6 -33.94 -5.70 10.39
CA ILE A 6 -34.53 -6.51 11.44
C ILE A 6 -34.25 -7.99 11.19
N THR A 7 -34.00 -8.73 12.27
CA THR A 7 -33.69 -10.18 12.23
C THR A 7 -34.83 -11.08 12.73
N ASN A 8 -35.91 -10.51 13.20
CA ASN A 8 -37.11 -11.24 13.64
C ASN A 8 -38.39 -10.40 13.48
N GLY A 9 -39.52 -11.02 13.43
CA GLY A 9 -40.81 -10.32 13.29
C GLY A 9 -41.99 -11.27 13.19
N GLU A 10 -43.19 -10.73 13.29
CA GLU A 10 -44.45 -11.46 13.14
C GLU A 10 -45.32 -10.80 12.10
N GLY A 11 -46.20 -11.55 11.42
CA GLY A 11 -47.11 -11.08 10.38
C GLY A 11 -46.43 -10.70 9.07
N THR A 12 -47.12 -9.91 8.24
CA THR A 12 -46.57 -9.40 6.98
C THR A 12 -45.81 -8.11 7.25
N ARG A 13 -44.53 -8.05 6.84
CA ARG A 13 -43.67 -6.87 6.99
C ARG A 13 -42.79 -6.65 5.76
N GLU A 14 -42.48 -5.39 5.53
CA GLU A 14 -41.34 -5.01 4.68
C GLU A 14 -40.04 -5.02 5.52
N VAL A 15 -38.98 -5.53 4.96
CA VAL A 15 -37.65 -5.56 5.60
C VAL A 15 -36.66 -4.88 4.67
N GLU A 16 -36.07 -3.81 5.14
CA GLU A 16 -34.96 -3.17 4.43
C GLU A 16 -33.69 -3.99 4.57
N ILE A 17 -32.98 -4.15 3.46
CA ILE A 17 -31.66 -4.79 3.42
C ILE A 17 -30.63 -3.74 3.09
N ASN A 18 -29.78 -3.41 4.03
CA ASN A 18 -28.68 -2.50 3.83
C ASN A 18 -27.58 -3.21 3.05
N ILE A 19 -27.25 -2.71 1.87
CA ILE A 19 -26.23 -3.27 0.97
C ILE A 19 -25.06 -2.31 0.90
N THR A 20 -23.86 -2.78 1.34
CA THR A 20 -22.63 -1.99 1.18
C THR A 20 -22.14 -2.03 -0.26
N GLU A 21 -21.41 -1.00 -0.69
CA GLU A 21 -20.81 -0.91 -2.01
C GLU A 21 -19.90 -2.11 -2.31
N ASN A 22 -19.97 -2.68 -3.52
CA ASN A 22 -19.01 -3.70 -3.96
C ASN A 22 -17.71 -3.02 -4.46
N LEU A 23 -16.71 -3.00 -3.61
CA LEU A 23 -15.39 -2.45 -3.93
C LEU A 23 -14.49 -3.44 -4.68
N TYR A 24 -14.99 -4.65 -4.97
CA TYR A 24 -14.22 -5.71 -5.61
C TYR A 24 -14.53 -5.79 -7.10
N ARG A 25 -13.60 -6.39 -7.84
CA ARG A 25 -13.75 -6.57 -9.28
C ARG A 25 -14.72 -7.70 -9.68
N ASP A 26 -15.06 -8.55 -8.72
CA ASP A 26 -15.90 -9.72 -8.99
C ASP A 26 -17.30 -9.51 -8.43
N GLU A 27 -18.30 -10.11 -9.10
CA GLU A 27 -19.66 -10.26 -8.60
C GLU A 27 -19.60 -10.93 -7.22
N ARG A 28 -20.41 -10.46 -6.28
CA ARG A 28 -20.56 -11.12 -4.99
C ARG A 28 -22.00 -11.56 -4.76
N LYS A 29 -22.16 -12.68 -4.07
CA LYS A 29 -23.44 -13.30 -3.74
C LYS A 29 -23.55 -13.52 -2.25
N ASP A 30 -24.77 -13.41 -1.76
CA ASP A 30 -25.13 -13.74 -0.39
C ASP A 30 -26.51 -14.39 -0.37
N ILE A 31 -26.82 -15.10 0.72
CA ILE A 31 -28.08 -15.81 0.88
C ILE A 31 -28.77 -15.32 2.17
N LEU A 32 -29.89 -14.63 1.99
CA LEU A 32 -30.78 -14.33 3.10
C LEU A 32 -31.67 -15.54 3.35
N THR A 33 -31.62 -16.10 4.56
CA THR A 33 -32.48 -17.21 4.98
C THR A 33 -33.57 -16.72 5.93
N LEU A 34 -34.82 -16.89 5.54
CA LEU A 34 -35.99 -16.69 6.39
C LEU A 34 -36.41 -18.05 6.95
N ALA A 35 -36.57 -18.13 8.26
CA ALA A 35 -37.01 -19.37 8.92
C ALA A 35 -38.11 -19.08 9.95
N THR A 36 -39.06 -20.00 10.11
CA THR A 36 -40.00 -19.97 11.24
C THR A 36 -39.24 -20.25 12.55
N VAL A 37 -39.75 -19.76 13.66
CA VAL A 37 -39.13 -19.90 14.99
C VAL A 37 -38.89 -21.39 15.37
N ASP A 38 -39.80 -22.27 14.93
CA ASP A 38 -39.68 -23.71 15.13
C ASP A 38 -38.80 -24.42 14.09
N GLY A 39 -38.26 -23.67 13.12
CA GLY A 39 -37.38 -24.19 12.05
C GLY A 39 -38.08 -25.09 11.03
N THR A 40 -39.41 -25.24 11.10
CA THR A 40 -40.16 -26.17 10.23
C THR A 40 -40.30 -25.66 8.79
N GLN A 41 -40.21 -24.34 8.57
CA GLN A 41 -40.23 -23.76 7.25
C GLN A 41 -39.06 -22.81 7.07
N THR A 42 -38.41 -22.90 5.92
CA THR A 42 -37.34 -22.00 5.52
C THR A 42 -37.50 -21.54 4.09
N LYS A 43 -37.14 -20.29 3.81
CA LYS A 43 -37.07 -19.74 2.46
C LYS A 43 -35.78 -18.95 2.30
N THR A 44 -35.10 -19.18 1.20
CA THR A 44 -33.86 -18.49 0.85
C THR A 44 -34.09 -17.48 -0.27
N ILE A 45 -33.41 -16.34 -0.16
CA ILE A 45 -33.37 -15.30 -1.21
C ILE A 45 -31.88 -15.10 -1.53
N GLU A 46 -31.49 -15.38 -2.76
CA GLU A 46 -30.15 -15.06 -3.23
C GLU A 46 -30.08 -13.55 -3.55
N ILE A 47 -29.11 -12.89 -2.96
CA ILE A 47 -28.79 -11.50 -3.24
C ILE A 47 -27.51 -11.49 -4.08
N VAL A 48 -27.59 -10.90 -5.27
CA VAL A 48 -26.45 -10.78 -6.19
C VAL A 48 -26.14 -9.32 -6.37
N GLN A 49 -24.89 -8.96 -6.14
CA GLN A 49 -24.39 -7.62 -6.46
C GLN A 49 -23.31 -7.74 -7.53
N GLU A 50 -23.59 -7.14 -8.67
CA GLU A 50 -22.69 -7.14 -9.82
C GLU A 50 -21.34 -6.50 -9.49
N THR A 51 -20.37 -6.71 -10.40
CA THR A 51 -19.08 -6.02 -10.36
C THR A 51 -19.25 -4.52 -10.47
N ALA A 52 -18.31 -3.76 -9.92
CA ALA A 52 -18.24 -2.33 -10.18
C ALA A 52 -18.22 -2.06 -11.69
N GLN A 53 -18.80 -0.95 -12.11
CA GLN A 53 -18.77 -0.53 -13.51
C GLN A 53 -17.33 -0.46 -14.02
N LYS A 54 -17.14 -0.67 -15.33
CA LYS A 54 -15.82 -0.51 -15.95
C LYS A 54 -15.30 0.89 -15.65
N PRO A 55 -14.11 0.99 -15.01
CA PRO A 55 -13.59 2.29 -14.60
C PRO A 55 -13.15 3.10 -15.81
N ASP A 56 -13.37 4.39 -15.75
CA ASP A 56 -12.75 5.39 -16.61
C ASP A 56 -11.65 6.14 -15.85
N GLU A 57 -11.10 7.16 -16.46
CA GLU A 57 -10.05 7.99 -15.86
C GLU A 57 -10.50 8.80 -14.64
N ASN A 58 -11.82 8.96 -14.44
CA ASN A 58 -12.41 9.71 -13.33
C ASN A 58 -12.95 8.80 -12.22
N TYR A 59 -12.80 7.47 -12.37
CA TYR A 59 -13.32 6.52 -11.40
C TYR A 59 -12.70 6.75 -10.02
N ALA A 60 -13.54 6.90 -9.00
CA ALA A 60 -13.13 7.07 -7.62
C ALA A 60 -12.84 5.71 -6.97
N TYR A 61 -11.56 5.38 -6.80
CA TYR A 61 -11.14 4.14 -6.16
C TYR A 61 -11.23 4.24 -4.65
N LYS A 62 -11.93 3.29 -4.03
CA LYS A 62 -11.83 2.99 -2.60
C LYS A 62 -11.08 1.69 -2.43
N LEU A 63 -9.89 1.75 -1.84
CA LEU A 63 -9.00 0.60 -1.70
C LEU A 63 -9.07 0.05 -0.27
N PRO A 64 -9.67 -1.15 -0.05
CA PRO A 64 -9.76 -1.75 1.27
C PRO A 64 -8.37 -2.12 1.81
N VAL A 65 -7.99 -1.54 2.95
CA VAL A 65 -6.70 -1.77 3.61
C VAL A 65 -6.91 -2.72 4.78
N VAL A 66 -6.02 -3.69 4.89
CA VAL A 66 -5.84 -4.52 6.07
C VAL A 66 -4.43 -4.37 6.62
N PHE A 67 -4.33 -3.97 7.88
CA PHE A 67 -3.09 -3.96 8.64
C PHE A 67 -2.90 -5.31 9.35
N HIS A 68 -1.88 -6.06 8.96
CA HIS A 68 -1.46 -7.27 9.66
C HIS A 68 -0.47 -6.89 10.75
N VAL A 69 -0.96 -6.75 11.98
CA VAL A 69 -0.14 -6.40 13.14
C VAL A 69 0.49 -7.67 13.71
N ILE A 70 1.79 -7.87 13.43
CA ILE A 70 2.53 -9.04 13.86
C ILE A 70 3.28 -8.69 15.14
N TYR A 71 2.94 -9.33 16.25
CA TYR A 71 3.49 -9.04 17.55
C TYR A 71 3.93 -10.32 18.28
N ARG A 72 4.92 -10.19 19.15
CA ARG A 72 5.34 -11.23 20.10
C ARG A 72 4.69 -11.00 21.47
N ASP A 73 4.82 -9.80 21.98
CA ASP A 73 4.32 -9.40 23.29
C ASP A 73 3.08 -8.50 23.14
N ALA A 74 1.95 -9.01 23.60
CA ALA A 74 0.67 -8.28 23.54
C ALA A 74 0.67 -7.00 24.39
N LYS A 75 1.54 -6.90 25.39
CA LYS A 75 1.68 -5.71 26.26
C LYS A 75 2.63 -4.66 25.69
N ASN A 76 3.42 -4.99 24.66
CA ASN A 76 4.31 -4.05 24.01
C ASN A 76 3.55 -3.24 22.96
N GLU A 77 3.19 -2.00 23.27
CA GLU A 77 2.41 -1.13 22.40
C GLU A 77 3.10 -0.82 21.05
N LYS A 78 4.44 -0.92 20.97
CA LYS A 78 5.15 -0.79 19.69
C LYS A 78 5.01 -2.02 18.79
N GLN A 79 4.63 -3.16 19.34
CA GLN A 79 4.36 -4.37 18.57
C GLN A 79 2.85 -4.57 18.38
N ASN A 80 2.07 -4.51 19.48
CA ASN A 80 0.63 -4.66 19.47
C ASN A 80 -0.03 -3.28 19.65
N LEU A 81 -0.09 -2.53 18.56
CA LEU A 81 -0.55 -1.14 18.54
C LEU A 81 -1.95 -1.00 19.16
N ARG A 82 -2.21 0.10 19.87
CA ARG A 82 -3.51 0.33 20.51
C ARG A 82 -4.66 0.30 19.51
N GLU A 83 -5.82 -0.13 19.98
CA GLU A 83 -7.05 -0.11 19.19
C GLU A 83 -7.38 1.30 18.71
N GLY A 84 -7.87 1.41 17.48
CA GLY A 84 -8.23 2.66 16.83
C GLY A 84 -7.05 3.48 16.27
N TYR A 85 -5.80 3.23 16.70
CA TYR A 85 -4.63 3.99 16.23
C TYR A 85 -4.43 3.91 14.71
N LEU A 86 -4.56 2.72 14.13
CA LEU A 86 -4.36 2.52 12.70
C LEU A 86 -5.44 3.19 11.83
N LYS A 87 -6.65 3.36 12.37
CA LYS A 87 -7.69 4.18 11.74
C LYS A 87 -7.30 5.66 11.70
N GLU A 88 -6.73 6.18 12.78
CA GLU A 88 -6.19 7.55 12.83
C GLU A 88 -5.07 7.72 11.80
N VAL A 89 -4.11 6.80 11.78
CA VAL A 89 -2.99 6.78 10.82
C VAL A 89 -3.49 6.80 9.37
N LEU A 90 -4.44 5.92 9.03
CA LEU A 90 -4.96 5.86 7.66
C LEU A 90 -5.72 7.12 7.27
N SER A 91 -6.43 7.74 8.21
CA SER A 91 -7.08 9.04 8.01
C SER A 91 -6.05 10.13 7.68
N ASP A 92 -4.92 10.16 8.38
CA ASP A 92 -3.87 11.15 8.13
C ASP A 92 -3.12 10.87 6.81
N VAL A 93 -2.90 9.60 6.46
CA VAL A 93 -2.39 9.20 5.13
C VAL A 93 -3.30 9.73 4.01
N ASN A 94 -4.62 9.53 4.13
CA ASN A 94 -5.58 10.03 3.13
C ASN A 94 -5.56 11.56 3.01
N LYS A 95 -5.36 12.30 4.12
CA LYS A 95 -5.20 13.77 4.07
C LYS A 95 -3.97 14.15 3.26
N ILE A 96 -2.81 13.53 3.54
CA ILE A 96 -1.57 13.76 2.80
C ILE A 96 -1.79 13.50 1.30
N TRP A 97 -2.42 12.38 0.94
CA TRP A 97 -2.66 12.00 -0.44
C TRP A 97 -3.61 12.96 -1.17
N LYS A 98 -4.70 13.36 -0.49
CA LYS A 98 -5.67 14.31 -1.05
C LYS A 98 -5.05 15.68 -1.32
N GLU A 99 -4.14 16.14 -0.46
CA GLU A 99 -3.43 17.40 -0.63
C GLU A 99 -2.34 17.29 -1.73
N ALA A 100 -1.62 16.16 -1.77
CA ALA A 100 -0.50 15.95 -2.69
C ALA A 100 -0.93 15.65 -4.13
N ALA A 101 -2.06 14.99 -4.33
CA ALA A 101 -2.60 14.62 -5.65
C ALA A 101 -4.13 14.80 -5.69
N PRO A 102 -4.64 16.04 -5.68
CA PRO A 102 -6.08 16.31 -5.59
C PRO A 102 -6.89 15.78 -6.77
N HIS A 103 -6.24 15.50 -7.90
CA HIS A 103 -6.87 14.95 -9.11
C HIS A 103 -6.86 13.42 -9.16
N LEU A 104 -6.11 12.76 -8.28
CA LEU A 104 -6.11 11.32 -8.18
C LEU A 104 -7.25 10.87 -7.26
N ASN A 105 -8.33 10.37 -7.86
CA ASN A 105 -9.51 9.90 -7.13
C ASN A 105 -9.25 8.55 -6.46
N VAL A 106 -8.47 8.53 -5.39
CA VAL A 106 -8.17 7.35 -4.59
C VAL A 106 -8.35 7.62 -3.10
N GLU A 107 -8.98 6.69 -2.40
CA GLU A 107 -9.15 6.68 -0.96
C GLU A 107 -8.79 5.31 -0.41
N PHE A 108 -7.97 5.26 0.62
CA PHE A 108 -7.66 4.04 1.36
C PHE A 108 -8.66 3.91 2.50
N VAL A 109 -9.46 2.84 2.49
CA VAL A 109 -10.52 2.62 3.49
C VAL A 109 -10.20 1.39 4.35
N MET A 110 -10.55 1.43 5.63
CA MET A 110 -10.38 0.25 6.50
C MET A 110 -11.28 -0.88 6.01
N ALA A 111 -10.72 -2.08 5.79
CA ALA A 111 -11.51 -3.27 5.48
C ALA A 111 -12.49 -3.56 6.62
N THR A 112 -13.75 -3.83 6.30
CA THR A 112 -14.79 -4.10 7.30
C THR A 112 -15.06 -5.59 7.50
N GLU A 113 -14.63 -6.41 6.54
CA GLU A 113 -14.85 -7.85 6.51
C GLU A 113 -13.56 -8.62 6.27
N THR A 114 -13.48 -9.80 6.85
CA THR A 114 -12.42 -10.77 6.55
C THR A 114 -12.61 -11.38 5.15
N PRO A 115 -11.62 -12.10 4.58
CA PRO A 115 -11.78 -12.80 3.31
C PRO A 115 -12.98 -13.76 3.23
N ASN A 116 -13.44 -14.24 4.39
CA ASN A 116 -14.58 -15.16 4.50
C ASN A 116 -15.91 -14.43 4.77
N GLY A 117 -15.95 -13.09 4.64
CA GLY A 117 -17.16 -12.30 4.82
C GLY A 117 -17.58 -12.07 6.28
N VAL A 118 -16.71 -12.37 7.24
CA VAL A 118 -16.99 -12.11 8.66
C VAL A 118 -16.65 -10.67 9.00
N THR A 119 -17.60 -9.94 9.58
CA THR A 119 -17.40 -8.58 10.06
C THR A 119 -16.25 -8.50 11.07
N MET A 120 -15.34 -7.57 10.88
CA MET A 120 -14.17 -7.39 11.74
C MET A 120 -14.55 -6.63 13.01
N ALA A 121 -14.12 -7.12 14.18
CA ALA A 121 -14.30 -6.41 15.45
C ALA A 121 -13.54 -5.07 15.49
N GLU A 122 -12.31 -5.06 14.98
CA GLU A 122 -11.53 -3.83 14.70
C GLU A 122 -11.38 -3.72 13.18
N PRO A 123 -12.13 -2.82 12.52
CA PRO A 123 -12.08 -2.68 11.07
C PRO A 123 -10.65 -2.48 10.56
N GLY A 124 -10.28 -3.25 9.54
CA GLY A 124 -8.99 -3.17 8.87
C GLY A 124 -7.79 -3.61 9.70
N VAL A 125 -7.97 -4.24 10.86
CA VAL A 125 -6.85 -4.69 11.71
C VAL A 125 -6.90 -6.20 11.95
N HIS A 126 -5.90 -6.90 11.48
CA HIS A 126 -5.70 -8.33 11.68
C HIS A 126 -4.48 -8.55 12.58
N ARG A 127 -4.72 -8.91 13.84
CA ARG A 127 -3.68 -9.10 14.86
C ARG A 127 -3.20 -10.54 14.89
N VAL A 128 -1.87 -10.72 14.77
CA VAL A 128 -1.26 -12.05 14.70
C VAL A 128 -0.11 -12.17 15.70
N GLN A 129 -0.26 -13.05 16.66
CA GLN A 129 0.81 -13.30 17.63
C GLN A 129 1.79 -14.35 17.09
N TRP A 130 3.04 -13.97 16.96
CA TRP A 130 4.14 -14.86 16.60
C TRP A 130 5.24 -14.82 17.66
N ASN A 131 5.82 -15.97 17.96
CA ASN A 131 6.95 -16.02 18.90
C ASN A 131 8.27 -15.63 18.23
N ILE A 132 8.29 -14.43 17.62
CA ILE A 132 9.45 -13.85 16.95
C ILE A 132 9.49 -12.38 17.33
N ASP A 133 10.65 -11.89 17.79
CA ASP A 133 10.81 -10.50 18.21
C ASP A 133 11.14 -9.58 17.03
N LYS A 134 12.04 -10.03 16.15
CA LYS A 134 12.45 -9.29 14.95
C LYS A 134 12.38 -10.19 13.73
N ILE A 135 11.92 -9.63 12.61
CA ILE A 135 11.78 -10.36 11.35
C ILE A 135 12.67 -9.69 10.30
N ASP A 136 13.46 -10.51 9.61
CA ASP A 136 14.20 -10.05 8.44
C ASP A 136 13.24 -9.74 7.30
N TYR A 137 13.16 -8.46 6.95
CA TYR A 137 12.26 -7.98 5.88
C TYR A 137 12.60 -8.58 4.51
N LYS A 138 13.89 -8.84 4.22
CA LYS A 138 14.31 -9.45 2.95
C LYS A 138 13.73 -10.85 2.80
N ARG A 139 13.77 -11.62 3.87
CA ARG A 139 13.17 -12.95 3.93
C ARG A 139 11.65 -12.90 3.94
N PHE A 140 11.06 -11.94 4.66
CA PHE A 140 9.61 -11.76 4.69
C PHE A 140 9.05 -11.45 3.31
N MET A 141 9.68 -10.51 2.60
CA MET A 141 9.24 -10.05 1.28
C MET A 141 9.60 -11.03 0.15
N GLY A 142 10.53 -11.95 0.36
CA GLY A 142 11.03 -12.82 -0.72
C GLY A 142 12.04 -12.13 -1.63
N TYR A 143 12.94 -11.32 -1.06
CA TYR A 143 13.87 -10.46 -1.79
C TYR A 143 14.94 -11.24 -2.56
N THR A 144 15.52 -12.26 -1.97
CA THR A 144 16.60 -13.06 -2.55
C THR A 144 16.19 -14.49 -2.88
N GLU A 145 15.16 -14.98 -2.22
CA GLU A 145 14.57 -16.30 -2.37
C GLU A 145 13.07 -16.25 -2.17
N ALA A 146 12.34 -17.32 -2.49
CA ALA A 146 10.90 -17.36 -2.24
C ALA A 146 10.60 -17.12 -0.76
N ALA A 147 9.67 -16.21 -0.48
CA ALA A 147 9.22 -15.94 0.88
C ALA A 147 8.66 -17.23 1.52
N PRO A 148 8.98 -17.53 2.79
CA PRO A 148 8.40 -18.65 3.50
C PRO A 148 6.87 -18.67 3.42
N LYS A 149 6.29 -19.85 3.23
CA LYS A 149 4.85 -20.02 3.07
C LYS A 149 4.03 -19.32 4.17
N ARG A 150 4.49 -19.43 5.44
CA ARG A 150 3.82 -18.78 6.59
C ARG A 150 3.67 -17.26 6.46
N TYR A 151 4.58 -16.57 5.74
CA TYR A 151 4.50 -15.13 5.52
C TYR A 151 3.52 -14.81 4.40
N ARG A 152 3.51 -15.63 3.34
CA ARG A 152 2.57 -15.49 2.23
C ARG A 152 1.14 -15.84 2.62
N ASP A 153 0.95 -16.87 3.45
CA ASP A 153 -0.37 -17.29 3.96
C ASP A 153 -1.01 -16.27 4.93
N LEU A 154 -0.20 -15.34 5.47
CA LEU A 154 -0.69 -14.24 6.29
C LEU A 154 -1.52 -13.25 5.46
N LEU A 155 -1.14 -13.08 4.21
CA LEU A 155 -1.71 -12.04 3.34
C LEU A 155 -3.11 -12.45 2.87
N TRP A 156 -4.00 -11.48 2.88
CA TRP A 156 -5.31 -11.61 2.29
C TRP A 156 -5.24 -11.41 0.78
N ASP A 157 -6.26 -11.81 0.05
CA ASP A 157 -6.31 -11.73 -1.42
C ASP A 157 -5.98 -10.32 -1.92
N GLN A 158 -4.87 -10.18 -2.63
CA GLN A 158 -4.36 -8.91 -3.14
C GLN A 158 -5.28 -8.27 -4.20
N ASN A 159 -6.19 -9.03 -4.77
CA ASN A 159 -7.21 -8.46 -5.66
C ASN A 159 -8.32 -7.73 -4.89
N ARG A 160 -8.42 -7.96 -3.58
CA ARG A 160 -9.47 -7.43 -2.73
C ARG A 160 -8.96 -6.50 -1.65
N TYR A 161 -7.71 -6.67 -1.20
CA TYR A 161 -7.14 -5.95 -0.07
C TYR A 161 -5.76 -5.40 -0.36
N VAL A 162 -5.51 -4.18 0.08
CA VAL A 162 -4.15 -3.64 0.26
C VAL A 162 -3.62 -4.20 1.57
N ASN A 163 -2.65 -5.11 1.48
CA ASN A 163 -2.04 -5.72 2.66
C ASN A 163 -0.89 -4.84 3.17
N ILE A 164 -0.99 -4.33 4.40
CA ILE A 164 0.08 -3.60 5.08
C ILE A 164 0.52 -4.42 6.29
N CYS A 165 1.76 -4.92 6.27
CA CYS A 165 2.32 -5.74 7.34
C CYS A 165 3.15 -4.87 8.28
N LEU A 166 2.80 -4.88 9.56
CA LEU A 166 3.48 -4.13 10.61
C LEU A 166 4.19 -5.11 11.54
N TYR A 167 5.52 -5.04 11.56
CA TYR A 167 6.35 -5.89 12.42
C TYR A 167 7.69 -5.20 12.71
N ASN A 168 8.38 -5.64 13.76
CA ASN A 168 9.70 -5.14 14.12
C ASN A 168 10.75 -5.72 13.14
N PHE A 169 11.40 -4.87 12.35
CA PHE A 169 12.44 -5.30 11.41
C PHE A 169 13.73 -5.66 12.15
N SER A 170 14.47 -6.65 11.62
CA SER A 170 15.81 -6.97 12.11
C SER A 170 16.80 -5.84 11.86
N ASP A 171 16.60 -5.10 10.77
CA ASP A 171 17.37 -3.92 10.43
C ASP A 171 16.58 -2.66 10.85
N PRO A 172 17.04 -1.94 11.88
CA PRO A 172 16.33 -0.76 12.38
C PRO A 172 16.45 0.43 11.43
N ASP A 173 17.40 0.47 10.52
CA ASP A 173 17.58 1.61 9.61
C ASP A 173 16.58 1.61 8.45
N ILE A 174 15.85 0.50 8.25
CA ILE A 174 14.82 0.39 7.24
C ILE A 174 13.45 0.69 7.85
N THR A 175 12.76 1.67 7.30
CA THR A 175 11.44 2.12 7.77
C THR A 175 10.29 1.42 7.07
N GLY A 176 10.44 1.11 5.77
CA GLY A 176 9.45 0.43 4.97
C GLY A 176 10.03 -0.30 3.77
N VAL A 177 9.26 -1.22 3.23
CA VAL A 177 9.58 -1.98 2.00
C VAL A 177 8.28 -2.36 1.30
N THR A 178 8.19 -2.07 0.01
CA THR A 178 7.01 -2.38 -0.79
C THR A 178 7.36 -3.18 -2.03
N THR A 179 6.55 -4.18 -2.35
CA THR A 179 6.60 -4.84 -3.65
C THR A 179 5.98 -3.93 -4.70
N LEU A 180 6.74 -3.54 -5.72
CA LEU A 180 6.22 -2.77 -6.84
C LEU A 180 5.17 -3.57 -7.62
N PRO A 181 4.14 -2.91 -8.17
CA PRO A 181 3.09 -3.59 -8.91
C PRO A 181 3.60 -4.13 -10.25
N TYR A 182 2.83 -5.04 -10.79
CA TYR A 182 3.05 -5.64 -12.10
C TYR A 182 2.04 -5.13 -13.10
N THR A 183 2.42 -5.18 -14.37
CA THR A 183 1.48 -5.08 -15.49
C THR A 183 1.40 -6.40 -16.23
N ILE A 184 0.33 -6.60 -17.02
CA ILE A 184 0.15 -7.80 -17.82
C ILE A 184 0.15 -7.41 -19.29
N ALA A 185 0.78 -8.24 -20.12
CA ALA A 185 0.77 -8.04 -21.57
C ALA A 185 -0.68 -7.95 -22.12
N PRO A 186 -0.98 -7.03 -23.07
CA PRO A 186 -0.07 -6.10 -23.74
C PRO A 186 0.17 -4.81 -22.95
N ASP A 187 -0.52 -4.58 -21.81
CA ASP A 187 -0.37 -3.37 -21.02
C ASP A 187 1.02 -3.38 -20.36
N ALA A 188 1.81 -2.36 -20.63
CA ALA A 188 3.13 -2.18 -20.07
C ALA A 188 3.28 -0.76 -19.54
N LEU A 189 3.97 -0.62 -18.43
CA LEU A 189 4.37 0.67 -17.88
C LEU A 189 5.87 0.61 -17.61
N ASP A 190 6.61 1.55 -18.16
CA ASP A 190 8.06 1.60 -18.00
C ASP A 190 8.45 1.63 -16.53
N GLY A 191 9.51 0.89 -16.20
CA GLY A 191 9.98 0.74 -14.81
C GLY A 191 9.20 -0.24 -13.94
N LEU A 192 8.11 -0.83 -14.42
CA LEU A 192 7.41 -1.95 -13.78
C LEU A 192 7.66 -3.26 -14.51
N GLU A 193 7.61 -4.35 -13.75
CA GLU A 193 7.72 -5.68 -14.32
C GLU A 193 6.44 -6.05 -15.07
N LYS A 194 6.62 -6.77 -16.17
CA LYS A 194 5.54 -7.20 -17.04
C LYS A 194 5.39 -8.71 -16.99
N LEU A 195 4.21 -9.17 -16.62
CA LEU A 195 3.85 -10.57 -16.66
C LEU A 195 3.26 -10.92 -18.03
N PRO A 196 3.62 -12.06 -18.61
CA PRO A 196 3.01 -12.53 -19.87
C PRO A 196 1.54 -12.91 -19.70
N ASN A 197 1.15 -13.35 -18.49
CA ASN A 197 -0.18 -13.79 -18.13
C ASN A 197 -0.51 -13.49 -16.68
N ASN A 198 -1.78 -13.58 -16.31
CA ASN A 198 -2.21 -13.47 -14.94
C ASN A 198 -1.75 -14.68 -14.11
N ILE A 199 -1.37 -14.42 -12.86
CA ILE A 199 -0.99 -15.43 -11.86
C ILE A 199 -1.98 -15.32 -10.70
N ALA A 200 -2.40 -16.46 -10.15
CA ALA A 200 -3.21 -16.42 -8.94
C ALA A 200 -2.38 -15.86 -7.77
N PRO A 201 -2.95 -15.01 -6.91
CA PRO A 201 -2.24 -14.47 -5.74
C PRO A 201 -1.58 -15.55 -4.86
N THR A 202 -2.22 -16.70 -4.73
CA THR A 202 -1.71 -17.86 -3.97
C THR A 202 -0.47 -18.51 -4.58
N GLU A 203 -0.18 -18.23 -5.84
CA GLU A 203 1.00 -18.76 -6.56
C GLU A 203 2.21 -17.82 -6.54
N LEU A 204 2.04 -16.60 -6.00
CA LEU A 204 3.13 -15.66 -5.86
C LEU A 204 4.22 -16.23 -4.93
N PRO A 205 5.50 -16.28 -5.36
CA PRO A 205 6.59 -16.76 -4.52
C PRO A 205 7.05 -15.73 -3.48
N ILE A 206 6.45 -14.56 -3.48
CA ILE A 206 6.81 -13.39 -2.65
C ILE A 206 5.64 -12.98 -1.78
N SER A 207 5.92 -12.22 -0.74
CA SER A 207 4.89 -11.50 0.03
C SER A 207 4.56 -10.19 -0.70
N TYR A 208 3.52 -10.22 -1.54
CA TYR A 208 3.07 -9.03 -2.26
C TYR A 208 2.29 -8.11 -1.33
N CYS A 209 2.98 -7.19 -0.69
CA CYS A 209 2.43 -6.29 0.31
C CYS A 209 3.29 -5.03 0.50
N VAL A 210 2.80 -4.15 1.33
CA VAL A 210 3.55 -3.08 2.00
C VAL A 210 4.01 -3.62 3.35
N SER A 211 5.29 -3.52 3.70
CA SER A 211 5.82 -3.83 5.02
C SER A 211 6.37 -2.56 5.66
N VAL A 212 5.99 -2.29 6.90
CA VAL A 212 6.43 -1.11 7.65
C VAL A 212 6.97 -1.52 9.01
N ASN A 213 8.10 -0.92 9.38
CA ASN A 213 8.78 -1.22 10.64
C ASN A 213 7.99 -0.65 11.82
N SER A 214 7.42 -1.52 12.64
CA SER A 214 6.62 -1.15 13.81
C SER A 214 7.44 -0.43 14.89
N LEU A 215 8.77 -0.47 14.83
CA LEU A 215 9.66 0.29 15.72
C LEU A 215 9.33 1.79 15.71
N TYR A 216 8.88 2.31 14.57
CA TYR A 216 8.55 3.71 14.36
C TYR A 216 7.08 4.07 14.62
N ALA A 217 6.27 3.11 15.05
CA ALA A 217 4.91 3.38 15.48
C ALA A 217 4.90 4.46 16.59
N TYR A 218 3.90 5.33 16.56
CA TYR A 218 3.75 6.49 17.45
C TYR A 218 4.82 7.60 17.31
N THR A 219 5.75 7.49 16.35
CA THR A 219 6.59 8.64 16.02
C THR A 219 5.73 9.75 15.45
N LYS A 220 5.70 10.86 16.14
CA LYS A 220 5.02 12.08 15.67
C LYS A 220 5.94 12.83 14.71
N PRO A 221 5.38 13.58 13.76
CA PRO A 221 6.17 14.55 13.04
C PRO A 221 6.76 15.50 14.08
N GLY A 222 8.08 15.45 14.25
CA GLY A 222 8.79 16.48 14.99
C GLY A 222 8.72 17.79 14.20
N ASN A 223 9.28 18.88 14.76
CA ASN A 223 9.51 20.12 14.01
C ASN A 223 10.56 19.95 12.89
N SER A 224 11.01 18.74 12.67
CA SER A 224 12.04 18.36 11.72
C SER A 224 11.43 17.64 10.53
N LEU A 225 12.02 17.88 9.40
CA LEU A 225 11.78 17.18 8.13
C LEU A 225 12.29 15.71 8.16
N GLU A 226 12.26 15.10 9.36
CA GLU A 226 12.78 13.75 9.58
C GLU A 226 11.94 12.68 8.88
N SER A 227 12.61 11.71 8.32
CA SER A 227 12.03 10.64 7.52
C SER A 227 11.28 9.58 8.32
N THR A 228 11.41 9.57 9.65
CA THR A 228 10.92 8.51 10.53
C THR A 228 9.48 8.67 11.01
N ASN A 229 8.70 9.53 10.37
CA ASN A 229 7.29 9.66 10.68
C ASN A 229 6.51 8.48 10.11
N PHE A 230 5.85 7.73 10.99
CA PHE A 230 5.11 6.52 10.65
C PHE A 230 4.02 6.75 9.59
N VAL A 231 3.25 7.84 9.68
CA VAL A 231 2.22 8.22 8.69
C VAL A 231 2.86 8.53 7.33
N SER A 232 3.93 9.33 7.32
CA SER A 232 4.65 9.67 6.09
C SER A 232 5.30 8.45 5.44
N THR A 233 5.81 7.51 6.24
CA THR A 233 6.33 6.23 5.73
C THR A 233 5.23 5.44 5.03
N ILE A 234 4.07 5.28 5.66
CA ILE A 234 2.95 4.56 5.02
C ILE A 234 2.49 5.27 3.75
N ALA A 235 2.40 6.61 3.77
CA ALA A 235 2.02 7.38 2.58
C ALA A 235 3.02 7.17 1.42
N HIS A 236 4.31 7.15 1.71
CA HIS A 236 5.39 6.87 0.77
C HIS A 236 5.33 5.44 0.23
N GLU A 237 5.20 4.44 1.10
CA GLU A 237 5.11 3.05 0.70
C GLU A 237 3.89 2.75 -0.17
N LEU A 238 2.77 3.41 0.08
CA LEU A 238 1.60 3.33 -0.78
C LEU A 238 1.83 3.96 -2.16
N GLY A 239 2.72 4.96 -2.27
CA GLY A 239 3.21 5.47 -3.56
C GLY A 239 3.92 4.37 -4.36
N HIS A 240 4.82 3.61 -3.72
CA HIS A 240 5.45 2.45 -4.33
C HIS A 240 4.44 1.35 -4.69
N TYR A 241 3.47 1.11 -3.82
CA TYR A 241 2.39 0.15 -4.07
C TYR A 241 1.58 0.50 -5.32
N LEU A 242 1.43 1.80 -5.63
CA LEU A 242 0.82 2.29 -6.86
C LEU A 242 1.83 2.60 -7.98
N GLY A 243 3.05 2.07 -7.91
CA GLY A 243 4.00 2.03 -9.02
C GLY A 243 4.95 3.20 -9.12
N LEU A 244 5.00 4.08 -8.13
CA LEU A 244 5.99 5.15 -8.10
C LEU A 244 7.37 4.62 -7.68
N ARG A 245 8.41 5.28 -8.15
CA ARG A 245 9.79 5.09 -7.73
C ARG A 245 10.29 6.34 -7.01
N HIS A 246 11.48 6.25 -6.40
CA HIS A 246 12.09 7.41 -5.79
C HIS A 246 12.44 8.47 -6.83
N VAL A 247 12.32 9.74 -6.44
CA VAL A 247 12.62 10.89 -7.35
C VAL A 247 14.11 11.14 -7.51
N PHE A 248 14.97 10.53 -6.70
CA PHE A 248 16.42 10.58 -6.89
C PHE A 248 16.91 9.47 -7.82
N GLY A 249 18.07 9.67 -8.46
CA GLY A 249 18.64 8.70 -9.38
C GLY A 249 19.00 7.38 -8.68
N GLU A 250 18.50 6.27 -9.21
CA GLU A 250 18.81 4.91 -8.80
C GLU A 250 19.19 4.05 -10.00
N ASP A 251 20.29 3.28 -9.88
CA ASP A 251 20.63 2.28 -10.89
C ASP A 251 19.71 1.04 -10.82
N ALA A 252 19.92 0.09 -11.73
CA ALA A 252 19.16 -1.17 -11.76
C ALA A 252 19.29 -2.01 -10.48
N ASN A 253 20.30 -1.75 -9.65
CA ASN A 253 20.56 -2.41 -8.37
C ASN A 253 20.13 -1.53 -7.18
N MET A 254 19.35 -0.48 -7.42
CA MET A 254 18.88 0.48 -6.43
C MET A 254 20.01 1.26 -5.71
N LYS A 255 21.16 1.42 -6.36
CA LYS A 255 22.23 2.27 -5.86
C LYS A 255 21.92 3.72 -6.17
N THR A 256 22.04 4.58 -5.18
CA THR A 256 21.68 6.01 -5.24
C THR A 256 22.83 6.93 -5.67
N ASP A 257 23.92 6.39 -6.20
CA ASP A 257 25.01 7.12 -6.84
C ASP A 257 24.78 7.18 -8.36
N TYR A 258 23.66 7.77 -8.74
CA TYR A 258 23.19 7.82 -10.12
C TYR A 258 22.67 9.22 -10.44
N ASN A 259 22.96 9.72 -11.62
CA ASN A 259 22.63 11.08 -12.01
C ASN A 259 21.45 11.18 -12.99
N GLU A 260 21.02 10.03 -13.54
CA GLU A 260 19.95 10.00 -14.52
C GLU A 260 18.59 9.86 -13.85
N ASP A 261 17.57 10.27 -14.55
CA ASP A 261 16.20 10.02 -14.16
C ASP A 261 15.90 8.52 -14.20
N SER A 262 15.36 8.00 -13.11
CA SER A 262 15.04 6.58 -12.94
C SER A 262 13.62 6.33 -12.44
N ASP A 263 12.82 7.38 -12.23
CA ASP A 263 11.45 7.26 -11.71
C ASP A 263 10.38 7.18 -12.82
N PHE A 264 10.79 7.42 -14.08
CA PHE A 264 9.92 7.39 -15.25
C PHE A 264 8.81 8.46 -15.24
N CYS A 265 9.09 9.60 -14.59
CA CYS A 265 8.21 10.77 -14.53
C CYS A 265 9.03 12.02 -14.89
N LYS A 266 8.84 12.55 -16.09
CA LYS A 266 9.66 13.64 -16.63
C LYS A 266 9.50 14.98 -15.91
N ASP A 267 8.42 15.13 -15.16
CA ASP A 267 8.10 16.34 -14.40
C ASP A 267 8.61 16.30 -12.95
N THR A 268 9.35 15.22 -12.57
CA THR A 268 10.08 15.11 -11.31
C THR A 268 11.54 15.48 -11.51
N PRO A 269 12.08 16.49 -10.81
CA PRO A 269 13.51 16.78 -10.88
C PRO A 269 14.31 15.72 -10.12
N THR A 270 15.27 15.09 -10.82
CA THR A 270 16.13 14.06 -10.23
C THR A 270 17.42 14.61 -9.63
N TYR A 271 18.00 13.93 -8.64
CA TYR A 271 19.28 14.32 -8.05
C TYR A 271 20.09 13.09 -7.59
N ASN A 272 21.40 13.26 -7.42
CA ASN A 272 22.29 12.24 -6.90
C ASN A 272 22.24 12.23 -5.37
N ARG A 273 21.48 11.29 -4.80
CA ARG A 273 21.26 11.18 -3.35
C ARG A 273 22.56 10.91 -2.59
N LYS A 274 23.43 10.05 -3.09
CA LYS A 274 24.69 9.72 -2.41
C LYS A 274 25.61 10.96 -2.30
N LYS A 275 25.69 11.76 -3.37
CA LYS A 275 26.42 13.03 -3.33
C LYS A 275 25.81 13.98 -2.32
N TYR A 276 24.51 14.16 -2.36
CA TYR A 276 23.78 15.00 -1.41
C TYR A 276 24.02 14.58 0.06
N LEU A 277 23.85 13.29 0.38
CA LEU A 277 24.08 12.78 1.75
C LEU A 277 25.52 12.96 2.21
N LYS A 278 26.51 12.81 1.31
CA LYS A 278 27.92 13.05 1.65
C LYS A 278 28.18 14.51 2.00
N GLU A 279 27.57 15.45 1.29
CA GLU A 279 27.66 16.88 1.56
C GLU A 279 26.94 17.25 2.85
N LEU A 280 25.72 16.75 3.06
CA LEU A 280 24.95 16.95 4.28
C LEU A 280 25.71 16.42 5.52
N SER A 281 26.25 15.18 5.46
CA SER A 281 27.03 14.61 6.57
C SER A 281 28.25 15.45 6.94
N LYS A 282 28.97 15.98 5.95
CA LYS A 282 30.09 16.89 6.22
C LYS A 282 29.63 18.16 6.91
N TYR A 283 28.50 18.68 6.47
CA TYR A 283 27.92 19.89 7.05
C TYR A 283 27.47 19.66 8.49
N THR A 284 26.75 18.58 8.77
CA THR A 284 26.24 18.27 10.12
C THR A 284 27.36 18.01 11.13
N LEU A 285 28.46 17.41 10.70
CA LEU A 285 29.65 17.22 11.55
C LEU A 285 30.30 18.55 11.94
N ALA A 286 30.29 19.54 11.05
CA ALA A 286 30.85 20.87 11.29
C ALA A 286 29.86 21.78 12.05
N HIS A 287 28.55 21.51 12.00
CA HIS A 287 27.47 22.32 12.55
C HIS A 287 26.54 21.44 13.39
N PRO A 288 26.90 21.07 14.62
CA PRO A 288 26.13 20.14 15.45
C PRO A 288 24.78 20.69 15.93
N LYS A 289 24.54 22.01 15.78
CA LYS A 289 23.25 22.65 16.05
C LYS A 289 22.66 23.12 14.73
N PHE A 290 21.60 22.45 14.28
CA PHE A 290 20.83 22.86 13.11
C PHE A 290 19.88 24.00 13.43
N THR A 291 19.88 25.02 12.55
CA THR A 291 18.97 26.16 12.59
C THR A 291 17.88 26.01 11.54
N GLN A 292 16.85 26.87 11.57
CA GLN A 292 15.84 26.91 10.51
C GLN A 292 16.44 27.31 9.15
N GLU A 293 17.50 28.12 9.16
CA GLU A 293 18.23 28.49 7.94
C GLU A 293 18.94 27.26 7.31
N ASP A 294 19.52 26.41 8.15
CA ASP A 294 20.10 25.13 7.69
C ASP A 294 19.03 24.23 7.08
N VAL A 295 17.86 24.13 7.71
CA VAL A 295 16.71 23.40 7.15
C VAL A 295 16.37 23.94 5.78
N ASN A 296 16.17 25.26 5.63
CA ASN A 296 15.82 25.89 4.37
C ASN A 296 16.91 25.68 3.29
N LYS A 297 18.17 25.63 3.69
CA LYS A 297 19.28 25.32 2.79
C LYS A 297 19.25 23.88 2.31
N TRP A 298 19.03 22.92 3.24
CA TRP A 298 19.16 21.50 2.94
C TRP A 298 17.90 20.84 2.40
N ILE A 299 16.75 21.52 2.36
CA ILE A 299 15.60 21.10 1.55
C ILE A 299 15.80 21.40 0.05
N LEU A 300 16.76 22.27 -0.30
CA LEU A 300 17.11 22.51 -1.69
C LEU A 300 17.96 21.35 -2.24
N ARG A 301 17.66 20.97 -3.46
CA ARG A 301 18.40 19.96 -4.23
C ARG A 301 18.89 20.60 -5.52
N THR A 302 19.89 20.00 -6.11
CA THR A 302 20.36 20.36 -7.45
C THR A 302 20.00 19.23 -8.40
N ASN A 303 19.20 19.55 -9.41
CA ASN A 303 18.86 18.60 -10.48
C ASN A 303 20.16 18.16 -11.16
N SER A 304 20.42 16.85 -11.17
CA SER A 304 21.66 16.27 -11.70
C SER A 304 21.77 16.33 -13.22
N ILE A 305 20.67 16.63 -13.94
CA ILE A 305 20.60 16.74 -15.39
C ILE A 305 20.72 18.20 -15.81
N THR A 306 19.90 19.11 -15.23
CA THR A 306 19.82 20.51 -15.64
C THR A 306 20.75 21.43 -14.86
N GLY A 307 21.19 21.04 -13.68
CA GLY A 307 21.95 21.88 -12.74
C GLY A 307 21.11 22.90 -11.98
N GLU A 308 19.81 22.96 -12.21
CA GLU A 308 18.91 23.90 -11.54
C GLU A 308 18.61 23.47 -10.11
N GLN A 309 18.39 24.43 -9.23
CA GLN A 309 17.95 24.16 -7.88
C GLN A 309 16.43 24.01 -7.81
N PHE A 310 15.98 23.06 -6.98
CA PHE A 310 14.57 22.85 -6.69
C PHE A 310 14.37 22.54 -5.19
N THR A 311 13.18 22.82 -4.69
CA THR A 311 12.78 22.47 -3.32
C THR A 311 12.30 21.02 -3.30
N SER A 312 12.89 20.19 -2.41
CA SER A 312 12.42 18.84 -2.18
C SER A 312 11.08 18.88 -1.45
N ASN A 313 10.02 18.46 -2.11
CA ASN A 313 8.66 18.44 -1.59
C ASN A 313 7.86 17.19 -1.98
N ASN A 314 8.49 16.30 -2.74
CA ASN A 314 7.82 15.10 -3.22
C ASN A 314 7.71 14.03 -2.13
N ILE A 315 6.58 13.33 -2.07
CA ILE A 315 6.36 12.24 -1.12
C ILE A 315 7.33 11.08 -1.36
N MET A 316 7.78 10.89 -2.61
CA MET A 316 8.73 9.83 -2.98
C MET A 316 10.20 10.21 -2.76
N ASP A 317 10.48 11.31 -2.04
CA ASP A 317 11.83 11.68 -1.61
C ASP A 317 12.11 11.25 -0.17
N TYR A 318 13.41 11.20 0.20
CA TYR A 318 13.89 10.89 1.54
C TYR A 318 14.46 12.13 2.22
N TYR A 319 14.51 12.14 3.55
CA TYR A 319 15.17 13.14 4.41
C TYR A 319 14.98 14.61 3.95
N TRP A 320 14.77 15.51 4.86
CA TRP A 320 14.76 16.95 4.57
C TRP A 320 13.89 17.31 3.35
N THR A 321 12.68 16.81 3.33
CA THR A 321 11.68 17.08 2.30
C THR A 321 10.34 17.45 2.92
N LEU A 322 9.58 18.32 2.26
CA LEU A 322 8.26 18.74 2.75
C LEU A 322 7.18 17.65 2.61
N ARG A 323 7.38 16.65 1.74
CA ARG A 323 6.49 15.48 1.53
C ARG A 323 5.02 15.82 1.37
N ASN A 324 4.72 16.82 0.57
CA ASN A 324 3.35 17.31 0.37
C ASN A 324 2.90 17.34 -1.09
N LYS A 325 3.65 16.70 -2.00
CA LYS A 325 3.37 16.76 -3.43
C LYS A 325 3.62 15.43 -4.13
N PHE A 326 2.72 15.08 -5.04
CA PHE A 326 2.97 14.24 -6.21
C PHE A 326 2.92 15.12 -7.47
N THR A 327 3.66 14.75 -8.51
CA THR A 327 3.59 15.43 -9.81
C THR A 327 2.43 14.89 -10.66
N GLU A 328 2.13 15.57 -11.77
CA GLU A 328 1.07 15.11 -12.67
C GLU A 328 1.40 13.76 -13.32
N GLU A 329 2.66 13.56 -13.74
CA GLU A 329 3.08 12.27 -14.32
C GLU A 329 3.07 11.15 -13.28
N GLN A 330 3.43 11.43 -12.03
CA GLN A 330 3.26 10.49 -10.92
C GLN A 330 1.78 10.13 -10.70
N ALA A 331 0.88 11.10 -10.72
CA ALA A 331 -0.56 10.84 -10.59
C ALA A 331 -1.08 9.99 -11.77
N LYS A 332 -0.71 10.30 -13.00
CA LYS A 332 -1.06 9.50 -14.19
C LYS A 332 -0.50 8.08 -14.11
N ARG A 333 0.72 7.93 -13.60
CA ARG A 333 1.35 6.62 -13.39
C ARG A 333 0.59 5.79 -12.37
N MET A 334 0.21 6.36 -11.23
CA MET A 334 -0.62 5.70 -10.22
C MET A 334 -1.99 5.33 -10.76
N GLN A 335 -2.64 6.22 -11.52
CA GLN A 335 -3.90 5.94 -12.18
C GLN A 335 -3.80 4.78 -13.17
N TYR A 336 -2.72 4.72 -13.95
CA TYR A 336 -2.48 3.59 -14.85
C TYR A 336 -2.40 2.27 -14.08
N VAL A 337 -1.69 2.25 -12.95
CA VAL A 337 -1.58 1.06 -12.08
C VAL A 337 -2.95 0.66 -11.52
N LEU A 338 -3.75 1.62 -11.06
CA LEU A 338 -5.13 1.37 -10.59
C LEU A 338 -5.99 0.72 -11.67
N LEU A 339 -5.84 1.16 -12.92
CA LEU A 339 -6.64 0.69 -14.05
C LEU A 339 -6.17 -0.66 -14.63
N HIS A 340 -4.89 -1.03 -14.48
CA HIS A 340 -4.29 -2.15 -15.22
C HIS A 340 -3.59 -3.22 -14.36
N SER A 341 -3.11 -2.88 -13.14
CA SER A 341 -2.36 -3.85 -12.33
C SER A 341 -3.27 -4.94 -11.74
N PRO A 342 -2.90 -6.22 -11.85
CA PRO A 342 -3.73 -7.33 -11.38
C PRO A 342 -3.84 -7.42 -9.86
N PHE A 343 -2.80 -7.02 -9.11
CA PHE A 343 -2.71 -7.20 -7.66
C PHE A 343 -3.01 -5.93 -6.85
N VAL A 344 -3.69 -4.98 -7.47
CA VAL A 344 -4.23 -3.80 -6.80
C VAL A 344 -5.75 -3.92 -6.78
N PRO A 345 -6.44 -3.72 -5.64
CA PRO A 345 -7.90 -3.82 -5.56
C PRO A 345 -8.65 -2.88 -6.50
N GLY A 346 -9.93 -3.15 -6.68
CA GLY A 346 -10.84 -2.35 -7.48
C GLY A 346 -10.94 -2.78 -8.94
N PRO A 347 -11.91 -2.22 -9.68
CA PRO A 347 -12.21 -2.60 -11.05
C PRO A 347 -11.07 -2.24 -12.01
N LYS A 348 -10.98 -2.94 -13.13
CA LYS A 348 -9.93 -2.78 -14.15
C LYS A 348 -10.55 -2.53 -15.52
N ILE A 349 -9.84 -1.80 -16.38
CA ILE A 349 -10.29 -1.56 -17.77
C ILE A 349 -10.46 -2.87 -18.52
N ARG A 350 -9.57 -3.84 -18.29
CA ARG A 350 -9.64 -5.15 -18.89
C ARG A 350 -10.06 -6.19 -17.87
N THR A 351 -11.27 -6.72 -18.08
CA THR A 351 -11.80 -7.91 -17.38
C THR A 351 -11.60 -9.17 -18.21
N ALA A 352 -10.69 -9.18 -19.19
CA ALA A 352 -10.45 -10.38 -19.97
C ALA A 352 -10.27 -11.57 -19.02
N LYS A 353 -11.01 -12.65 -19.28
CA LYS A 353 -10.79 -13.96 -18.65
C LYS A 353 -9.36 -14.36 -18.96
N GLN A 354 -8.43 -13.89 -18.13
CA GLN A 354 -7.01 -14.12 -18.35
C GLN A 354 -6.74 -15.57 -17.98
N LYS A 355 -6.13 -16.29 -18.92
CA LYS A 355 -5.75 -17.67 -18.70
C LYS A 355 -4.77 -17.72 -17.54
N ILE A 356 -5.16 -18.33 -16.43
CA ILE A 356 -4.26 -18.60 -15.31
C ILE A 356 -3.23 -19.63 -15.79
N VAL A 357 -1.96 -19.27 -15.75
CA VAL A 357 -0.88 -20.17 -16.15
C VAL A 357 -0.40 -20.93 -14.92
N SER A 358 -0.39 -22.26 -15.01
CA SER A 358 0.13 -23.12 -13.95
C SER A 358 1.65 -22.99 -13.78
N LYS A 359 2.11 -23.23 -12.57
CA LYS A 359 3.45 -23.09 -11.97
C LYS A 359 4.70 -23.48 -12.75
N ARG A 360 4.61 -24.12 -13.92
CA ARG A 360 5.79 -24.71 -14.57
C ARG A 360 6.63 -23.62 -15.26
N ASN A 361 7.74 -23.23 -14.63
CA ASN A 361 8.86 -22.45 -15.18
C ASN A 361 8.77 -20.91 -15.18
N PHE A 362 8.02 -20.27 -14.27
CA PHE A 362 8.02 -18.83 -14.19
C PHE A 362 8.91 -18.33 -13.03
N LYS A 363 10.08 -17.74 -13.36
CA LYS A 363 10.84 -16.91 -12.43
C LYS A 363 10.21 -15.52 -12.41
N MET A 364 9.52 -15.18 -11.36
CA MET A 364 9.03 -13.82 -11.19
C MET A 364 10.23 -12.89 -10.92
N PRO A 365 10.46 -11.91 -11.79
CA PRO A 365 11.39 -10.83 -11.42
C PRO A 365 10.76 -10.04 -10.29
N VAL A 366 11.49 -9.90 -9.19
CA VAL A 366 11.00 -9.20 -7.99
C VAL A 366 11.69 -7.87 -7.91
N ARG A 367 10.89 -6.79 -7.89
CA ARG A 367 11.37 -5.46 -7.54
C ARG A 367 10.69 -4.99 -6.27
N HIS A 368 11.48 -4.67 -5.28
CA HIS A 368 11.05 -4.02 -4.06
C HIS A 368 11.64 -2.61 -4.00
N ALA A 369 10.86 -1.65 -3.53
CA ALA A 369 11.37 -0.37 -3.08
C ALA A 369 11.67 -0.48 -1.58
N ILE A 370 12.85 -0.03 -1.17
CA ILE A 370 13.33 -0.10 0.22
C ILE A 370 13.51 1.32 0.72
N CYS A 371 12.86 1.68 1.83
CA CYS A 371 12.91 2.99 2.43
C CYS A 371 13.81 3.00 3.68
N GLN A 372 14.80 3.90 3.70
CA GLN A 372 15.76 4.10 4.77
C GLN A 372 15.41 5.34 5.61
#